data_a1f1e3f1cc41e319882942cacac6e388
#
_entry.id   a1f1e3f1cc41e319882942cacac6e388
#
_cell.length_a   1.000
_cell.length_b   1.000
_cell.length_c   1.000
_cell.angle_alpha   90.00
_cell.angle_beta   90.00
_cell.angle_gamma   90.00
#
_symmetry.space_group_name_H-M   'P 1'
#
loop_
_entity.id
_entity.type
_entity.pdbx_description
1 polymer ?
#
loop_
_entity_poly.entity_id
_entity_poly.type
_entity_poly.pdbx_seq_one_letter_code
_entity_poly.pdbx_strand_id
1 'polypeptide(L)'
;MLNRIDLRDGLGDPRRLLPRAQLDVSVAVERIKPLVEAVREHGYPAIREASERFDGISPEVLRVPVEAITEAEGVLDPAVRAALLESISRARKVHADQRRTDHVTQVVPGGTVTERWLPVDRVGLYVPGGLAMYPSTVVMNVVPAQAAGVRSLVVVSPPQKDNGGLPDPRVLAACALLGVDEVYAVGGAQAVAMLAYGSAVDPGGELRCEPVDLVTGPGNIWVTAAKRLLRGVVGIDAEAGPTEIAILADDSADPAHVAADLISQAEHDPLAASVLVTPSVALVEAVEAELAWQVPATKHAERVTTALTGEQSGVVLVDDLEAGLRVVDAYAAEHLEIQTVDARQWALRVRNAGAIFVGAWSPVSLGDYCAGSNHVLPTGGCARHSSGLSVQSFLRGVHLIEYTEAALRDVAPHVVTLANVEDLPAHGQAVQARFPGGSA
;
A
#
# COMPACT_ATOMS: atom_id res chain seq x y z
N MET A 1 -24.02 -4.65 18.91
CA MET A 1 -23.80 -4.30 17.49
C MET A 1 -22.68 -5.15 16.89
N LEU A 2 -21.56 -5.29 17.56
CA LEU A 2 -20.43 -6.13 17.12
C LEU A 2 -20.65 -7.62 17.47
N ASN A 3 -20.18 -8.53 16.63
CA ASN A 3 -20.12 -9.96 16.94
C ASN A 3 -19.15 -10.20 18.11
N ARG A 4 -19.46 -11.14 19.01
CA ARG A 4 -18.59 -11.45 20.17
C ARG A 4 -17.93 -12.80 20.00
N ILE A 5 -16.62 -12.85 20.17
CA ILE A 5 -15.77 -14.04 20.17
C ILE A 5 -15.09 -14.10 21.53
N ASP A 6 -15.37 -15.14 22.32
CA ASP A 6 -14.76 -15.33 23.63
C ASP A 6 -13.62 -16.35 23.55
N LEU A 7 -12.40 -15.88 23.81
CA LEU A 7 -11.17 -16.70 23.79
C LEU A 7 -10.57 -16.88 25.18
N ARG A 8 -11.30 -16.58 26.26
CA ARG A 8 -10.80 -16.62 27.63
C ARG A 8 -10.48 -18.02 28.13
N ASP A 9 -11.13 -19.06 27.63
CA ASP A 9 -10.86 -20.46 28.04
C ASP A 9 -9.88 -21.21 27.12
N GLY A 10 -9.18 -20.48 26.29
CA GLY A 10 -8.14 -21.03 25.42
C GLY A 10 -8.12 -20.38 24.03
N LEU A 11 -6.96 -19.91 23.63
CA LEU A 11 -6.76 -19.19 22.37
C LEU A 11 -6.92 -20.06 21.12
N GLY A 12 -6.80 -21.39 21.22
CA GLY A 12 -6.77 -22.25 20.05
C GLY A 12 -5.74 -21.77 19.01
N ASP A 13 -6.10 -21.85 17.74
CA ASP A 13 -5.39 -21.12 16.66
C ASP A 13 -6.16 -19.82 16.35
N PRO A 14 -5.72 -18.65 16.86
CA PRO A 14 -6.44 -17.39 16.66
C PRO A 14 -6.67 -17.05 15.18
N ARG A 15 -5.79 -17.47 14.27
CA ARG A 15 -5.90 -17.17 12.84
C ARG A 15 -7.17 -17.71 12.20
N ARG A 16 -7.76 -18.78 12.79
CA ARG A 16 -8.97 -19.41 12.28
C ARG A 16 -10.24 -18.85 12.88
N LEU A 17 -10.11 -18.20 14.03
CA LEU A 17 -11.24 -17.73 14.83
C LEU A 17 -11.51 -16.23 14.66
N LEU A 18 -10.49 -15.48 14.20
CA LEU A 18 -10.57 -14.03 14.08
C LEU A 18 -11.43 -13.60 12.88
N PRO A 19 -12.29 -12.61 13.06
CA PRO A 19 -13.16 -12.11 12.02
C PRO A 19 -12.33 -11.39 10.95
N ARG A 20 -12.59 -11.71 9.69
CA ARG A 20 -11.92 -11.06 8.55
C ARG A 20 -12.78 -11.16 7.30
N ALA A 21 -12.83 -10.07 6.54
CA ALA A 21 -13.47 -10.11 5.24
C ALA A 21 -12.75 -11.12 4.31
N GLN A 22 -13.52 -12.05 3.75
CA GLN A 22 -13.02 -12.99 2.76
C GLN A 22 -13.28 -12.46 1.36
N LEU A 23 -12.21 -12.04 0.66
CA LEU A 23 -12.28 -11.73 -0.77
C LEU A 23 -11.49 -12.77 -1.55
N ASP A 24 -12.19 -13.48 -2.44
CA ASP A 24 -11.53 -14.38 -3.38
C ASP A 24 -11.00 -13.59 -4.57
N VAL A 25 -9.79 -13.07 -4.42
CA VAL A 25 -9.09 -12.36 -5.48
C VAL A 25 -8.84 -13.27 -6.69
N SER A 26 -8.81 -14.60 -6.52
CA SER A 26 -8.56 -15.54 -7.62
C SER A 26 -9.75 -15.54 -8.60
N VAL A 27 -10.98 -15.49 -8.09
CA VAL A 27 -12.18 -15.34 -8.94
C VAL A 27 -12.16 -14.00 -9.69
N ALA A 28 -11.73 -12.93 -9.02
CA ALA A 28 -11.62 -11.63 -9.67
C ALA A 28 -10.55 -11.63 -10.77
N VAL A 29 -9.41 -12.29 -10.57
CA VAL A 29 -8.34 -12.46 -11.56
C VAL A 29 -8.89 -13.12 -12.84
N GLU A 30 -9.60 -14.24 -12.72
CA GLU A 30 -10.16 -14.91 -13.89
C GLU A 30 -11.16 -14.02 -14.65
N ARG A 31 -11.94 -13.20 -13.93
CA ARG A 31 -12.92 -12.29 -14.54
C ARG A 31 -12.29 -11.13 -15.30
N ILE A 32 -11.15 -10.60 -14.82
CA ILE A 32 -10.49 -9.46 -15.49
C ILE A 32 -9.49 -9.87 -16.56
N LYS A 33 -9.06 -11.12 -16.59
CA LYS A 33 -8.07 -11.62 -17.53
C LYS A 33 -8.38 -11.28 -18.99
N PRO A 34 -9.62 -11.47 -19.49
CA PRO A 34 -9.97 -11.07 -20.86
C PRO A 34 -9.81 -9.56 -21.11
N LEU A 35 -10.13 -8.73 -20.11
CA LEU A 35 -9.96 -7.28 -20.21
C LEU A 35 -8.48 -6.90 -20.28
N VAL A 36 -7.65 -7.48 -19.43
CA VAL A 36 -6.20 -7.22 -19.39
C VAL A 36 -5.55 -7.62 -20.71
N GLU A 37 -5.93 -8.79 -21.28
CA GLU A 37 -5.45 -9.22 -22.60
C GLU A 37 -5.95 -8.30 -23.72
N ALA A 38 -7.22 -7.86 -23.69
CA ALA A 38 -7.74 -6.90 -24.66
C ALA A 38 -6.97 -5.57 -24.64
N VAL A 39 -6.60 -5.06 -23.45
CA VAL A 39 -5.76 -3.85 -23.34
C VAL A 39 -4.38 -4.11 -23.90
N ARG A 40 -3.78 -5.27 -23.65
CA ARG A 40 -2.48 -5.65 -24.20
C ARG A 40 -2.48 -5.71 -25.73
N GLU A 41 -3.52 -6.29 -26.33
CA GLU A 41 -3.61 -6.53 -27.77
C GLU A 41 -4.09 -5.30 -28.57
N HIS A 42 -5.05 -4.57 -28.00
CA HIS A 42 -5.76 -3.50 -28.71
C HIS A 42 -5.50 -2.10 -28.14
N GLY A 43 -4.96 -1.99 -26.92
CA GLY A 43 -4.59 -0.71 -26.30
C GLY A 43 -5.77 0.25 -26.11
N TYR A 44 -5.65 1.48 -26.63
CA TYR A 44 -6.60 2.58 -26.46
C TYR A 44 -8.08 2.22 -26.67
N PRO A 45 -8.50 1.55 -27.76
CA PRO A 45 -9.90 1.14 -27.93
C PRO A 45 -10.46 0.29 -26.79
N ALA A 46 -9.67 -0.70 -26.32
CA ALA A 46 -10.09 -1.57 -25.22
C ALA A 46 -10.16 -0.81 -23.88
N ILE A 47 -9.27 0.12 -23.63
CA ILE A 47 -9.29 0.98 -22.43
C ILE A 47 -10.55 1.84 -22.43
N ARG A 48 -10.90 2.45 -23.56
CA ARG A 48 -12.11 3.27 -23.69
C ARG A 48 -13.39 2.47 -23.48
N GLU A 49 -13.51 1.32 -24.14
CA GLU A 49 -14.66 0.44 -23.98
C GLU A 49 -14.85 0.03 -22.50
N ALA A 50 -13.77 -0.31 -21.82
CA ALA A 50 -13.80 -0.64 -20.41
C ALA A 50 -14.23 0.54 -19.54
N SER A 51 -13.69 1.73 -19.78
CA SER A 51 -14.07 2.94 -19.04
C SER A 51 -15.53 3.32 -19.26
N GLU A 52 -16.03 3.26 -20.49
CA GLU A 52 -17.45 3.49 -20.79
C GLU A 52 -18.35 2.48 -20.07
N ARG A 53 -17.93 1.22 -20.03
CA ARG A 53 -18.69 0.15 -19.38
C ARG A 53 -18.71 0.25 -17.87
N PHE A 54 -17.59 0.55 -17.22
CA PHE A 54 -17.44 0.45 -15.76
C PHE A 54 -17.52 1.81 -15.06
N ASP A 55 -17.01 2.89 -15.69
CA ASP A 55 -17.06 4.24 -15.16
C ASP A 55 -18.25 5.02 -15.75
N GLY A 56 -18.84 4.50 -16.85
CA GLY A 56 -19.98 5.09 -17.55
C GLY A 56 -19.65 6.38 -18.29
N ILE A 57 -18.38 6.66 -18.47
CA ILE A 57 -17.81 7.75 -19.27
C ILE A 57 -16.36 7.43 -19.62
N SER A 58 -15.96 7.81 -20.85
CA SER A 58 -14.56 7.80 -21.26
C SER A 58 -14.25 9.06 -22.05
N PRO A 59 -13.30 9.89 -21.63
CA PRO A 59 -12.87 11.03 -22.43
C PRO A 59 -12.23 10.55 -23.74
N GLU A 60 -12.32 11.37 -24.77
CA GLU A 60 -11.70 11.07 -26.08
C GLU A 60 -10.17 11.00 -25.96
N VAL A 61 -9.57 11.91 -25.18
CA VAL A 61 -8.14 11.89 -24.83
C VAL A 61 -8.02 11.50 -23.37
N LEU A 62 -7.33 10.39 -23.09
CA LEU A 62 -7.20 9.87 -21.73
C LEU A 62 -6.20 10.68 -20.89
N ARG A 63 -5.22 11.35 -21.55
CA ARG A 63 -4.28 12.26 -20.90
C ARG A 63 -5.01 13.52 -20.45
N VAL A 64 -4.92 13.84 -19.16
CA VAL A 64 -5.47 15.08 -18.60
C VAL A 64 -4.62 16.26 -19.08
N PRO A 65 -5.24 17.33 -19.63
CA PRO A 65 -4.50 18.53 -19.99
C PRO A 65 -3.81 19.16 -18.78
N VAL A 66 -2.59 19.66 -18.95
CA VAL A 66 -1.83 20.31 -17.86
C VAL A 66 -2.56 21.56 -17.36
N GLU A 67 -3.26 22.25 -18.26
CA GLU A 67 -4.10 23.41 -17.93
C GLU A 67 -5.20 23.05 -16.93
N ALA A 68 -5.85 21.89 -17.11
CA ALA A 68 -6.89 21.42 -16.18
C ALA A 68 -6.32 21.06 -14.79
N ILE A 69 -5.09 20.56 -14.74
CA ILE A 69 -4.39 20.27 -13.48
C ILE A 69 -4.08 21.58 -12.75
N THR A 70 -3.58 22.58 -13.47
CA THR A 70 -3.25 23.90 -12.93
C THR A 70 -4.51 24.67 -12.49
N GLU A 71 -5.57 24.63 -13.30
CA GLU A 71 -6.86 25.24 -12.97
C GLU A 71 -7.46 24.62 -11.69
N ALA A 72 -7.39 23.30 -11.54
CA ALA A 72 -7.88 22.61 -10.36
C ALA A 72 -7.20 23.09 -9.07
N GLU A 73 -5.90 23.37 -9.09
CA GLU A 73 -5.21 24.00 -7.95
C GLU A 73 -5.71 25.42 -7.69
N GLY A 74 -5.91 26.20 -8.76
CA GLY A 74 -6.34 27.60 -8.67
C GLY A 74 -7.71 27.80 -8.06
N VAL A 75 -8.62 26.83 -8.25
CA VAL A 75 -10.01 26.89 -7.74
C VAL A 75 -10.21 26.07 -6.45
N LEU A 76 -9.16 25.43 -5.93
CA LEU A 76 -9.25 24.61 -4.74
C LEU A 76 -9.62 25.44 -3.51
N ASP A 77 -10.55 24.93 -2.70
CA ASP A 77 -10.91 25.57 -1.43
C ASP A 77 -9.63 25.83 -0.58
N PRO A 78 -9.47 27.07 -0.07
CA PRO A 78 -8.25 27.44 0.68
C PRO A 78 -7.98 26.56 1.92
N ALA A 79 -9.02 26.05 2.60
CA ALA A 79 -8.86 25.19 3.75
C ALA A 79 -8.39 23.80 3.31
N VAL A 80 -8.93 23.26 2.22
CA VAL A 80 -8.47 21.98 1.62
C VAL A 80 -7.02 22.12 1.14
N ARG A 81 -6.67 23.26 0.50
CA ARG A 81 -5.30 23.53 0.08
C ARG A 81 -4.33 23.55 1.26
N ALA A 82 -4.70 24.23 2.34
CA ALA A 82 -3.89 24.28 3.55
C ALA A 82 -3.70 22.87 4.18
N ALA A 83 -4.75 22.08 4.25
CA ALA A 83 -4.69 20.71 4.76
C ALA A 83 -3.79 19.80 3.91
N LEU A 84 -3.88 19.87 2.58
CA LEU A 84 -3.01 19.12 1.68
C LEU A 84 -1.54 19.55 1.83
N LEU A 85 -1.25 20.83 1.95
CA LEU A 85 0.12 21.32 2.17
C LEU A 85 0.69 20.86 3.50
N GLU A 86 -0.12 20.82 4.57
CA GLU A 86 0.31 20.26 5.86
C GLU A 86 0.60 18.76 5.76
N SER A 87 -0.28 17.99 5.11
CA SER A 87 -0.08 16.57 4.84
C SER A 87 1.23 16.33 4.06
N ILE A 88 1.43 17.06 2.96
CA ILE A 88 2.64 17.00 2.13
C ILE A 88 3.89 17.33 2.96
N SER A 89 3.84 18.38 3.76
CA SER A 89 4.97 18.81 4.59
C SER A 89 5.41 17.73 5.58
N ARG A 90 4.44 17.13 6.28
CA ARG A 90 4.70 16.06 7.25
C ARG A 90 5.19 14.78 6.58
N ALA A 91 4.55 14.37 5.48
CA ALA A 91 4.96 13.21 4.72
C ALA A 91 6.40 13.38 4.16
N ARG A 92 6.73 14.54 3.59
CA ARG A 92 8.10 14.85 3.13
C ARG A 92 9.13 14.71 4.23
N LYS A 93 8.83 15.18 5.43
CA LYS A 93 9.75 15.09 6.58
C LYS A 93 10.06 13.64 6.95
N VAL A 94 9.02 12.81 7.10
CA VAL A 94 9.20 11.39 7.48
C VAL A 94 9.86 10.59 6.35
N HIS A 95 9.41 10.77 5.11
CA HIS A 95 9.95 10.01 3.99
C HIS A 95 11.38 10.42 3.62
N ALA A 96 11.80 11.66 3.87
CA ALA A 96 13.20 12.06 3.70
C ALA A 96 14.14 11.24 4.60
N ASP A 97 13.74 10.99 5.85
CA ASP A 97 14.53 10.20 6.82
C ASP A 97 14.56 8.70 6.48
N GLN A 98 13.66 8.21 5.65
CA GLN A 98 13.61 6.80 5.23
C GLN A 98 14.61 6.47 4.11
N ARG A 99 15.23 7.44 3.46
CA ARG A 99 16.11 7.20 2.33
C ARG A 99 17.37 6.46 2.78
N ARG A 100 17.66 5.34 2.12
CA ARG A 100 18.88 4.57 2.36
C ARG A 100 20.08 5.19 1.64
N THR A 101 21.26 5.03 2.24
CA THR A 101 22.55 5.36 1.64
C THR A 101 23.27 4.10 1.22
N ASP A 102 24.14 4.22 0.21
CA ASP A 102 25.00 3.14 -0.22
C ASP A 102 25.91 2.68 0.93
N HIS A 103 26.14 1.37 1.03
CA HIS A 103 26.96 0.77 2.07
C HIS A 103 28.04 -0.12 1.47
N VAL A 104 29.29 0.12 1.88
CA VAL A 104 30.46 -0.64 1.44
C VAL A 104 30.86 -1.64 2.53
N THR A 105 30.89 -2.92 2.17
CA THR A 105 31.43 -3.98 3.03
C THR A 105 32.76 -4.45 2.48
N GLN A 106 33.82 -4.30 3.26
CA GLN A 106 35.10 -4.91 2.96
C GLN A 106 35.07 -6.38 3.38
N VAL A 107 34.97 -7.30 2.40
CA VAL A 107 34.87 -8.75 2.64
C VAL A 107 36.25 -9.30 3.03
N VAL A 108 37.26 -8.91 2.27
CA VAL A 108 38.67 -9.24 2.48
C VAL A 108 39.55 -8.05 2.04
N PRO A 109 40.85 -8.00 2.40
CA PRO A 109 41.74 -7.01 1.82
C PRO A 109 41.73 -7.09 0.28
N GLY A 110 41.34 -6.00 -0.37
CA GLY A 110 41.22 -5.93 -1.84
C GLY A 110 39.95 -6.55 -2.42
N GLY A 111 38.98 -6.93 -1.59
CA GLY A 111 37.65 -7.38 -2.02
C GLY A 111 36.55 -6.61 -1.32
N THR A 112 35.68 -5.93 -2.05
CA THR A 112 34.56 -5.16 -1.51
C THR A 112 33.26 -5.53 -2.21
N VAL A 113 32.15 -5.43 -1.46
CA VAL A 113 30.78 -5.45 -1.97
C VAL A 113 30.10 -4.16 -1.53
N THR A 114 29.66 -3.36 -2.48
CA THR A 114 28.90 -2.14 -2.23
C THR A 114 27.44 -2.42 -2.55
N GLU A 115 26.55 -2.28 -1.55
CA GLU A 115 25.11 -2.25 -1.77
C GLU A 115 24.70 -0.83 -2.17
N ARG A 116 24.27 -0.66 -3.42
CA ARG A 116 23.79 0.61 -3.96
C ARG A 116 22.28 0.65 -3.98
N TRP A 117 21.70 1.75 -3.52
CA TRP A 117 20.25 1.97 -3.52
C TRP A 117 19.85 2.87 -4.69
N LEU A 118 19.25 2.26 -5.70
CA LEU A 118 18.84 2.94 -6.93
C LEU A 118 17.31 3.02 -7.00
N PRO A 119 16.73 4.21 -7.31
CA PRO A 119 15.30 4.29 -7.56
C PRO A 119 14.91 3.48 -8.80
N VAL A 120 13.66 3.05 -8.85
CA VAL A 120 13.02 2.63 -10.10
C VAL A 120 12.89 3.85 -11.02
N ASP A 121 12.90 3.66 -12.33
CA ASP A 121 12.95 4.79 -13.25
C ASP A 121 11.58 5.46 -13.44
N ARG A 122 10.50 4.66 -13.54
CA ARG A 122 9.15 5.15 -13.79
C ARG A 122 8.10 4.40 -12.96
N VAL A 123 7.18 5.14 -12.33
CA VAL A 123 6.17 4.59 -11.42
C VAL A 123 4.78 5.06 -11.80
N GLY A 124 3.84 4.12 -11.86
CA GLY A 124 2.41 4.38 -12.01
C GLY A 124 1.72 4.37 -10.64
N LEU A 125 1.04 5.46 -10.33
CA LEU A 125 0.38 5.71 -9.06
C LEU A 125 -1.14 5.64 -9.26
N TYR A 126 -1.77 4.59 -8.73
CA TYR A 126 -3.22 4.44 -8.82
C TYR A 126 -3.89 5.21 -7.68
N VAL A 127 -4.79 6.11 -8.04
CA VAL A 127 -5.62 6.89 -7.10
C VAL A 127 -7.07 6.50 -7.29
N PRO A 128 -7.71 5.87 -6.28
CA PRO A 128 -9.09 5.44 -6.40
C PRO A 128 -10.06 6.61 -6.51
N GLY A 129 -11.19 6.33 -7.14
CA GLY A 129 -12.39 7.17 -7.16
C GLY A 129 -13.63 6.27 -7.04
N GLY A 130 -14.79 6.83 -6.79
CA GLY A 130 -16.04 6.09 -6.68
C GLY A 130 -16.83 6.48 -5.43
N LEU A 131 -16.84 5.63 -4.38
CA LEU A 131 -17.58 5.92 -3.13
C LEU A 131 -17.05 7.16 -2.39
N ALA A 132 -15.74 7.40 -2.48
CA ALA A 132 -15.08 8.59 -1.96
C ALA A 132 -13.94 9.01 -2.89
N MET A 133 -13.51 10.26 -2.79
CA MET A 133 -12.36 10.83 -3.50
C MET A 133 -11.19 10.98 -2.54
N TYR A 134 -10.01 10.54 -2.96
CA TYR A 134 -8.85 10.40 -2.09
C TYR A 134 -7.66 11.26 -2.55
N PRO A 135 -7.73 12.61 -2.44
CA PRO A 135 -6.56 13.46 -2.73
C PRO A 135 -5.36 13.13 -1.82
N SER A 136 -5.60 12.64 -0.60
CA SER A 136 -4.57 12.14 0.30
C SER A 136 -3.76 10.99 -0.29
N THR A 137 -4.39 10.10 -1.08
CA THR A 137 -3.69 8.99 -1.75
C THR A 137 -2.67 9.49 -2.77
N VAL A 138 -2.90 10.65 -3.41
CA VAL A 138 -1.86 11.28 -4.25
C VAL A 138 -0.64 11.62 -3.41
N VAL A 139 -0.83 12.25 -2.25
CA VAL A 139 0.27 12.60 -1.31
C VAL A 139 1.02 11.34 -0.89
N MET A 140 0.29 10.32 -0.45
CA MET A 140 0.88 9.07 0.08
C MET A 140 1.66 8.26 -0.96
N ASN A 141 1.34 8.40 -2.24
CA ASN A 141 2.07 7.73 -3.32
C ASN A 141 3.22 8.59 -3.87
N VAL A 142 2.94 9.88 -4.14
CA VAL A 142 3.92 10.76 -4.80
C VAL A 142 5.07 11.13 -3.89
N VAL A 143 4.80 11.47 -2.62
CA VAL A 143 5.85 11.97 -1.71
C VAL A 143 6.97 10.93 -1.48
N PRO A 144 6.69 9.67 -1.14
CA PRO A 144 7.76 8.68 -0.98
C PRO A 144 8.49 8.34 -2.29
N ALA A 145 7.79 8.37 -3.44
CA ALA A 145 8.41 8.18 -4.75
C ALA A 145 9.38 9.32 -5.09
N GLN A 146 8.99 10.58 -4.84
CA GLN A 146 9.88 11.74 -4.98
C GLN A 146 11.06 11.67 -4.01
N ALA A 147 10.83 11.29 -2.75
CA ALA A 147 11.89 11.13 -1.76
C ALA A 147 12.89 10.03 -2.14
N ALA A 148 12.42 8.96 -2.78
CA ALA A 148 13.29 7.91 -3.35
C ALA A 148 14.16 8.41 -4.51
N GLY A 149 13.73 9.46 -5.20
CA GLY A 149 14.39 10.00 -6.39
C GLY A 149 13.89 9.39 -7.70
N VAL A 150 12.66 8.88 -7.73
CA VAL A 150 11.99 8.42 -8.96
C VAL A 150 11.87 9.59 -9.94
N ARG A 151 12.29 9.37 -11.19
CA ARG A 151 12.38 10.44 -12.19
C ARG A 151 11.07 10.68 -12.94
N SER A 152 10.26 9.65 -13.12
CA SER A 152 9.03 9.72 -13.89
C SER A 152 7.86 9.15 -13.06
N LEU A 153 6.85 9.98 -12.82
CA LEU A 153 5.65 9.66 -12.05
C LEU A 153 4.42 9.83 -12.93
N VAL A 154 3.57 8.84 -12.93
CA VAL A 154 2.30 8.81 -13.66
C VAL A 154 1.18 8.58 -12.67
N VAL A 155 0.17 9.44 -12.66
CA VAL A 155 -1.04 9.22 -11.88
C VAL A 155 -2.17 8.75 -12.78
N VAL A 156 -2.88 7.70 -12.38
CA VAL A 156 -4.14 7.27 -12.99
C VAL A 156 -5.26 7.39 -11.97
N SER A 157 -6.40 7.94 -12.38
CA SER A 157 -7.59 8.04 -11.55
C SER A 157 -8.85 7.96 -12.41
N PRO A 158 -9.95 7.34 -11.94
CA PRO A 158 -11.16 7.18 -12.72
C PRO A 158 -11.74 8.51 -13.20
N PRO A 159 -12.26 8.56 -14.45
CA PRO A 159 -12.99 9.72 -14.95
C PRO A 159 -14.28 9.95 -14.15
N GLN A 160 -14.66 11.21 -13.94
CA GLN A 160 -15.88 11.61 -13.25
C GLN A 160 -16.85 12.24 -14.22
N LYS A 161 -18.12 11.79 -14.22
CA LYS A 161 -19.19 12.36 -15.08
C LYS A 161 -19.43 13.84 -14.80
N ASP A 162 -19.44 14.18 -13.52
CA ASP A 162 -19.68 15.56 -13.04
C ASP A 162 -18.51 16.51 -13.31
N ASN A 163 -17.36 15.96 -13.74
CA ASN A 163 -16.17 16.72 -14.13
C ASN A 163 -15.79 16.54 -15.61
N GLY A 164 -16.77 16.34 -16.48
CA GLY A 164 -16.55 16.27 -17.92
C GLY A 164 -15.64 15.10 -18.38
N GLY A 165 -15.54 14.03 -17.59
CA GLY A 165 -14.66 12.90 -17.85
C GLY A 165 -13.24 13.06 -17.32
N LEU A 166 -12.90 14.16 -16.67
CA LEU A 166 -11.64 14.31 -15.95
C LEU A 166 -11.73 13.65 -14.56
N PRO A 167 -10.60 13.27 -13.94
CA PRO A 167 -10.56 12.90 -12.52
C PRO A 167 -11.10 14.01 -11.61
N ASP A 168 -11.40 13.68 -10.35
CA ASP A 168 -11.89 14.66 -9.38
C ASP A 168 -10.94 15.86 -9.27
N PRO A 169 -11.46 17.11 -9.24
CA PRO A 169 -10.62 18.31 -9.19
C PRO A 169 -9.68 18.36 -7.99
N ARG A 170 -10.06 17.75 -6.84
CA ARG A 170 -9.20 17.70 -5.65
C ARG A 170 -8.01 16.76 -5.84
N VAL A 171 -8.19 15.68 -6.62
CA VAL A 171 -7.08 14.78 -7.03
C VAL A 171 -6.13 15.50 -7.97
N LEU A 172 -6.67 16.24 -8.96
CA LEU A 172 -5.86 17.03 -9.89
C LEU A 172 -5.09 18.14 -9.16
N ALA A 173 -5.73 18.84 -8.24
CA ALA A 173 -5.08 19.87 -7.41
C ALA A 173 -3.96 19.28 -6.54
N ALA A 174 -4.13 18.08 -5.96
CA ALA A 174 -3.06 17.41 -5.23
C ALA A 174 -1.89 17.04 -6.16
N CYS A 175 -2.15 16.63 -7.40
CA CYS A 175 -1.11 16.41 -8.41
C CYS A 175 -0.35 17.72 -8.71
N ALA A 176 -1.06 18.83 -8.91
CA ALA A 176 -0.45 20.15 -9.15
C ALA A 176 0.46 20.57 -7.99
N LEU A 177 -0.03 20.48 -6.73
CA LEU A 177 0.73 20.82 -5.51
C LEU A 177 2.01 20.00 -5.36
N LEU A 178 2.06 18.80 -5.95
CA LEU A 178 3.19 17.90 -5.92
C LEU A 178 4.05 17.94 -7.19
N GLY A 179 3.66 18.76 -8.19
CA GLY A 179 4.39 18.91 -9.45
C GLY A 179 4.27 17.68 -10.35
N VAL A 180 3.14 16.96 -10.30
CA VAL A 180 2.84 15.83 -11.20
C VAL A 180 1.92 16.33 -12.30
N ASP A 181 2.41 16.31 -13.53
CA ASP A 181 1.71 16.75 -14.75
C ASP A 181 1.30 15.59 -15.67
N GLU A 182 1.78 14.38 -15.41
CA GLU A 182 1.38 13.19 -16.15
C GLU A 182 0.24 12.46 -15.43
N VAL A 183 -1.00 12.81 -15.80
CA VAL A 183 -2.22 12.26 -15.23
C VAL A 183 -3.11 11.70 -16.33
N TYR A 184 -3.72 10.53 -16.09
CA TYR A 184 -4.67 9.91 -17.01
C TYR A 184 -6.01 9.65 -16.35
N ALA A 185 -7.08 9.97 -17.07
CA ALA A 185 -8.48 9.75 -16.69
C ALA A 185 -8.89 8.29 -16.99
N VAL A 186 -8.32 7.35 -16.27
CA VAL A 186 -8.56 5.90 -16.42
C VAL A 186 -8.57 5.26 -15.04
N GLY A 187 -9.59 4.45 -14.75
CA GLY A 187 -9.73 3.68 -13.52
C GLY A 187 -9.63 2.17 -13.73
N GLY A 188 -9.90 1.41 -12.68
CA GLY A 188 -10.07 -0.05 -12.75
C GLY A 188 -8.87 -0.86 -13.21
N ALA A 189 -9.15 -2.11 -13.61
CA ALA A 189 -8.13 -3.05 -14.08
C ALA A 189 -7.47 -2.58 -15.40
N GLN A 190 -8.21 -1.87 -16.26
CA GLN A 190 -7.70 -1.32 -17.50
C GLN A 190 -6.61 -0.26 -17.28
N ALA A 191 -6.68 0.52 -16.19
CA ALA A 191 -5.64 1.47 -15.83
C ALA A 191 -4.33 0.75 -15.46
N VAL A 192 -4.41 -0.31 -14.66
CA VAL A 192 -3.23 -1.11 -14.28
C VAL A 192 -2.62 -1.78 -15.51
N ALA A 193 -3.44 -2.31 -16.42
CA ALA A 193 -2.98 -2.91 -17.67
C ALA A 193 -2.31 -1.86 -18.59
N MET A 194 -2.90 -0.65 -18.70
CA MET A 194 -2.31 0.46 -19.44
C MET A 194 -0.93 0.84 -18.89
N LEU A 195 -0.80 0.93 -17.57
CA LEU A 195 0.48 1.24 -16.92
C LEU A 195 1.53 0.15 -17.15
N ALA A 196 1.12 -1.13 -17.14
CA ALA A 196 2.05 -2.25 -17.29
C ALA A 196 2.55 -2.44 -18.72
N TYR A 197 1.68 -2.26 -19.73
CA TYR A 197 2.02 -2.52 -21.14
C TYR A 197 2.32 -1.26 -21.94
N GLY A 198 1.95 -0.10 -21.43
CA GLY A 198 1.90 1.12 -22.23
C GLY A 198 0.75 1.10 -23.23
N SER A 199 0.32 2.26 -23.70
CA SER A 199 -0.72 2.38 -24.71
C SER A 199 -0.73 3.77 -25.33
N ALA A 200 -1.24 3.89 -26.58
CA ALA A 200 -1.79 5.14 -27.04
C ALA A 200 -2.93 5.60 -26.09
N VAL A 201 -3.13 6.90 -25.98
CA VAL A 201 -4.12 7.50 -25.06
C VAL A 201 -5.02 8.51 -25.75
N ASP A 202 -4.96 8.57 -27.08
CA ASP A 202 -5.75 9.41 -27.97
C ASP A 202 -6.13 8.63 -29.25
N PRO A 203 -7.15 9.06 -30.00
CA PRO A 203 -7.60 8.37 -31.22
C PRO A 203 -6.53 8.31 -32.33
N GLY A 204 -5.66 9.32 -32.40
CA GLY A 204 -4.60 9.43 -33.41
C GLY A 204 -3.35 8.60 -33.08
N GLY A 205 -3.21 8.17 -31.84
CA GLY A 205 -2.03 7.45 -31.36
C GLY A 205 -0.78 8.32 -31.21
N GLU A 206 -0.96 9.64 -31.22
CA GLU A 206 0.14 10.61 -31.08
C GLU A 206 0.60 10.73 -29.63
N LEU A 207 -0.33 10.64 -28.70
CA LEU A 207 -0.05 10.64 -27.26
C LEU A 207 0.06 9.20 -26.75
N ARG A 208 1.05 8.93 -25.91
CA ARG A 208 1.26 7.61 -25.34
C ARG A 208 1.51 7.69 -23.85
N CYS A 209 0.96 6.70 -23.12
CA CYS A 209 1.43 6.33 -21.79
C CYS A 209 2.53 5.27 -21.99
N GLU A 210 3.76 5.60 -21.66
CA GLU A 210 4.84 4.61 -21.67
C GLU A 210 4.69 3.64 -20.50
N PRO A 211 5.11 2.37 -20.63
CA PRO A 211 5.02 1.40 -19.54
C PRO A 211 5.83 1.86 -18.32
N VAL A 212 5.40 1.40 -17.15
CA VAL A 212 6.06 1.72 -15.87
C VAL A 212 6.76 0.48 -15.30
N ASP A 213 7.74 0.70 -14.43
CA ASP A 213 8.47 -0.38 -13.75
C ASP A 213 7.73 -0.88 -12.51
N LEU A 214 6.92 -0.02 -11.89
CA LEU A 214 6.22 -0.30 -10.64
C LEU A 214 4.85 0.38 -10.65
N VAL A 215 3.82 -0.34 -10.21
CA VAL A 215 2.47 0.20 -9.95
C VAL A 215 2.21 0.18 -8.46
N THR A 216 1.84 1.33 -7.88
CA THR A 216 1.49 1.48 -6.47
C THR A 216 0.10 2.10 -6.29
N GLY A 217 -0.42 2.03 -5.08
CA GLY A 217 -1.67 2.64 -4.68
C GLY A 217 -2.78 1.62 -4.38
N PRO A 218 -3.71 2.00 -3.47
CA PRO A 218 -4.85 1.17 -3.10
C PRO A 218 -5.90 1.14 -4.22
N GLY A 219 -6.73 0.12 -4.22
CA GLY A 219 -7.83 0.03 -5.16
C GLY A 219 -8.84 -1.04 -4.74
N ASN A 220 -9.94 -1.13 -5.47
CA ASN A 220 -10.93 -2.18 -5.26
C ASN A 220 -10.38 -3.57 -5.71
N ILE A 221 -11.20 -4.61 -5.50
CA ILE A 221 -10.82 -6.00 -5.84
C ILE A 221 -10.35 -6.18 -7.29
N TRP A 222 -10.87 -5.40 -8.24
CA TRP A 222 -10.49 -5.50 -9.66
C TRP A 222 -9.09 -4.93 -9.91
N VAL A 223 -8.73 -3.84 -9.22
CA VAL A 223 -7.39 -3.26 -9.25
C VAL A 223 -6.38 -4.21 -8.60
N THR A 224 -6.74 -4.77 -7.45
CA THR A 224 -5.92 -5.78 -6.75
C THR A 224 -5.70 -7.02 -7.62
N ALA A 225 -6.76 -7.50 -8.27
CA ALA A 225 -6.67 -8.63 -9.19
C ALA A 225 -5.76 -8.32 -10.40
N ALA A 226 -5.84 -7.10 -10.96
CA ALA A 226 -4.97 -6.68 -12.05
C ALA A 226 -3.51 -6.59 -11.61
N LYS A 227 -3.21 -6.04 -10.44
CA LYS A 227 -1.88 -6.02 -9.86
C LYS A 227 -1.32 -7.44 -9.66
N ARG A 228 -2.13 -8.36 -9.12
CA ARG A 228 -1.75 -9.78 -8.98
C ARG A 228 -1.46 -10.44 -10.32
N LEU A 229 -2.34 -10.27 -11.30
CA LEU A 229 -2.21 -10.87 -12.64
C LEU A 229 -0.96 -10.38 -13.37
N LEU A 230 -0.63 -9.10 -13.21
CA LEU A 230 0.47 -8.44 -13.90
C LEU A 230 1.80 -8.47 -13.12
N ARG A 231 1.80 -9.02 -11.92
CA ARG A 231 3.02 -9.22 -11.14
C ARG A 231 4.01 -10.10 -11.92
N GLY A 232 5.20 -9.54 -12.21
CA GLY A 232 6.21 -10.17 -13.06
C GLY A 232 6.32 -9.54 -14.45
N VAL A 233 5.27 -8.84 -14.91
CA VAL A 233 5.35 -7.89 -16.04
C VAL A 233 5.78 -6.52 -15.50
N VAL A 234 5.17 -6.11 -14.40
CA VAL A 234 5.44 -4.87 -13.68
C VAL A 234 5.57 -5.17 -12.18
N GLY A 235 6.38 -4.40 -11.46
CA GLY A 235 6.41 -4.45 -10.00
C GLY A 235 5.11 -3.94 -9.40
N ILE A 236 4.76 -4.42 -8.21
CA ILE A 236 3.61 -3.91 -7.43
C ILE A 236 4.02 -3.65 -5.98
N ASP A 237 3.36 -2.72 -5.31
CA ASP A 237 3.53 -2.45 -3.88
C ASP A 237 3.00 -3.60 -3.02
N ALA A 238 1.67 -3.83 -3.06
CA ALA A 238 0.99 -4.89 -2.32
C ALA A 238 -0.33 -5.27 -3.01
N GLU A 239 -0.88 -6.41 -2.59
CA GLU A 239 -2.25 -6.81 -2.89
C GLU A 239 -3.14 -6.32 -1.76
N ALA A 240 -3.88 -5.22 -1.98
CA ALA A 240 -4.79 -4.68 -0.97
C ALA A 240 -6.12 -5.44 -0.98
N GLY A 241 -6.56 -5.88 0.20
CA GLY A 241 -7.92 -6.35 0.46
C GLY A 241 -8.78 -5.22 1.06
N PRO A 242 -9.94 -5.55 1.65
CA PRO A 242 -10.70 -4.61 2.46
C PRO A 242 -9.86 -4.05 3.59
N THR A 243 -10.08 -2.78 3.89
CA THR A 243 -9.38 -2.11 4.98
C THR A 243 -9.81 -2.68 6.35
N GLU A 244 -8.91 -2.69 7.32
CA GLU A 244 -9.14 -3.31 8.62
C GLU A 244 -8.43 -2.58 9.76
N ILE A 245 -9.11 -2.48 10.89
CA ILE A 245 -8.54 -2.04 12.17
C ILE A 245 -8.65 -3.15 13.22
N ALA A 246 -7.60 -3.28 14.04
CA ALA A 246 -7.67 -3.94 15.34
C ALA A 246 -7.31 -2.93 16.44
N ILE A 247 -8.10 -2.90 17.50
CA ILE A 247 -7.84 -2.07 18.69
C ILE A 247 -7.57 -3.00 19.87
N LEU A 248 -6.38 -2.95 20.44
CA LEU A 248 -6.06 -3.61 21.71
C LEU A 248 -6.26 -2.60 22.84
N ALA A 249 -7.22 -2.86 23.70
CA ALA A 249 -7.61 -1.91 24.76
C ALA A 249 -7.82 -2.60 26.11
N ASP A 250 -7.55 -1.89 27.21
CA ASP A 250 -7.87 -2.27 28.58
C ASP A 250 -8.88 -1.29 29.20
N ASP A 251 -9.18 -1.46 30.48
CA ASP A 251 -10.14 -0.60 31.23
C ASP A 251 -9.77 0.89 31.29
N SER A 252 -8.55 1.26 30.92
CA SER A 252 -8.11 2.66 30.88
C SER A 252 -8.49 3.39 29.60
N ALA A 253 -8.93 2.64 28.57
CA ALA A 253 -9.34 3.21 27.30
C ALA A 253 -10.66 4.01 27.45
N ASP A 254 -10.73 5.15 26.77
CA ASP A 254 -11.99 5.89 26.66
C ASP A 254 -12.89 5.18 25.63
N PRO A 255 -14.08 4.67 26.06
CA PRO A 255 -14.98 3.96 25.15
C PRO A 255 -15.48 4.82 23.99
N ALA A 256 -15.57 6.15 24.17
CA ALA A 256 -15.96 7.06 23.10
C ALA A 256 -14.89 7.14 22.00
N HIS A 257 -13.61 7.14 22.37
CA HIS A 257 -12.49 7.11 21.41
C HIS A 257 -12.49 5.78 20.65
N VAL A 258 -12.56 4.65 21.36
CA VAL A 258 -12.59 3.32 20.74
C VAL A 258 -13.77 3.19 19.75
N ALA A 259 -14.95 3.64 20.14
CA ALA A 259 -16.11 3.63 19.25
C ALA A 259 -15.93 4.51 18.02
N ALA A 260 -15.37 5.71 18.19
CA ALA A 260 -15.11 6.64 17.10
C ALA A 260 -14.11 6.07 16.07
N ASP A 261 -13.05 5.38 16.52
CA ASP A 261 -12.06 4.77 15.63
C ASP A 261 -12.60 3.52 14.91
N LEU A 262 -13.43 2.70 15.57
CA LEU A 262 -14.15 1.61 14.91
C LEU A 262 -15.12 2.12 13.84
N ILE A 263 -15.81 3.24 14.09
CA ILE A 263 -16.71 3.90 13.13
C ILE A 263 -15.91 4.50 11.95
N SER A 264 -14.83 5.20 12.24
CA SER A 264 -13.94 5.78 11.24
C SER A 264 -13.44 4.72 10.24
N GLN A 265 -13.09 3.54 10.73
CA GLN A 265 -12.73 2.40 9.88
C GLN A 265 -13.91 1.87 9.07
N ALA A 266 -15.06 1.68 9.71
CA ALA A 266 -16.27 1.15 9.09
C ALA A 266 -16.86 2.06 8.00
N GLU A 267 -16.53 3.36 8.02
CA GLU A 267 -17.00 4.33 7.05
C GLU A 267 -16.36 4.16 5.65
N HIS A 268 -15.23 3.48 5.55
CA HIS A 268 -14.53 3.29 4.26
C HIS A 268 -15.31 2.43 3.27
N ASP A 269 -15.80 1.26 3.72
CA ASP A 269 -16.45 0.27 2.85
C ASP A 269 -17.36 -0.66 3.66
N PRO A 270 -18.45 -1.19 3.10
CA PRO A 270 -19.29 -2.20 3.77
C PRO A 270 -18.54 -3.46 4.22
N LEU A 271 -17.41 -3.78 3.59
CA LEU A 271 -16.54 -4.92 3.94
C LEU A 271 -15.38 -4.53 4.86
N ALA A 272 -15.29 -3.26 5.28
CA ALA A 272 -14.27 -2.85 6.25
C ALA A 272 -14.42 -3.64 7.55
N ALA A 273 -13.30 -4.06 8.12
CA ALA A 273 -13.28 -4.84 9.35
C ALA A 273 -12.90 -3.96 10.55
N SER A 274 -13.72 -3.98 11.60
CA SER A 274 -13.50 -3.25 12.84
C SER A 274 -13.50 -4.24 14.02
N VAL A 275 -12.31 -4.44 14.63
CA VAL A 275 -12.10 -5.47 15.65
C VAL A 275 -11.58 -4.84 16.95
N LEU A 276 -12.31 -5.05 18.05
CA LEU A 276 -11.86 -4.71 19.39
C LEU A 276 -11.33 -5.96 20.09
N VAL A 277 -10.12 -5.93 20.62
CA VAL A 277 -9.49 -6.98 21.42
C VAL A 277 -9.29 -6.47 22.84
N THR A 278 -9.93 -7.08 23.83
CA THR A 278 -9.89 -6.58 25.21
C THR A 278 -10.11 -7.68 26.24
N PRO A 279 -9.47 -7.60 27.42
CA PRO A 279 -9.83 -8.44 28.56
C PRO A 279 -11.07 -7.89 29.34
N SER A 280 -11.55 -6.68 29.04
CA SER A 280 -12.56 -5.99 29.81
C SER A 280 -13.96 -6.12 29.23
N VAL A 281 -14.82 -6.85 29.90
CA VAL A 281 -16.26 -6.92 29.57
C VAL A 281 -16.93 -5.54 29.78
N ALA A 282 -16.51 -4.79 30.81
CA ALA A 282 -17.05 -3.46 31.07
C ALA A 282 -16.77 -2.49 29.95
N LEU A 283 -15.55 -2.52 29.38
CA LEU A 283 -15.20 -1.71 28.21
C LEU A 283 -16.05 -2.09 26.99
N VAL A 284 -16.28 -3.38 26.76
CA VAL A 284 -17.14 -3.84 25.65
C VAL A 284 -18.54 -3.25 25.76
N GLU A 285 -19.16 -3.32 26.95
CA GLU A 285 -20.52 -2.78 27.17
C GLU A 285 -20.56 -1.26 26.97
N ALA A 286 -19.54 -0.55 27.44
CA ALA A 286 -19.43 0.90 27.26
C ALA A 286 -19.20 1.28 25.78
N VAL A 287 -18.35 0.57 25.05
CA VAL A 287 -18.13 0.78 23.60
C VAL A 287 -19.40 0.47 22.80
N GLU A 288 -20.14 -0.58 23.13
CA GLU A 288 -21.42 -0.87 22.47
C GLU A 288 -22.48 0.22 22.73
N ALA A 289 -22.51 0.83 23.92
CA ALA A 289 -23.37 1.96 24.21
C ALA A 289 -22.96 3.20 23.38
N GLU A 290 -21.65 3.48 23.28
CA GLU A 290 -21.12 4.56 22.45
C GLU A 290 -21.43 4.34 20.97
N LEU A 291 -21.24 3.15 20.43
CA LEU A 291 -21.59 2.82 19.05
C LEU A 291 -23.08 3.02 18.77
N ALA A 292 -23.95 2.64 19.70
CA ALA A 292 -25.39 2.83 19.55
C ALA A 292 -25.78 4.32 19.50
N TRP A 293 -25.00 5.19 20.12
CA TRP A 293 -25.20 6.64 20.11
C TRP A 293 -24.52 7.31 18.92
N GLN A 294 -23.26 6.98 18.60
CA GLN A 294 -22.47 7.65 17.60
C GLN A 294 -22.86 7.26 16.16
N VAL A 295 -23.12 5.98 15.88
CA VAL A 295 -23.42 5.49 14.51
C VAL A 295 -24.59 6.23 13.86
N PRO A 296 -25.75 6.42 14.53
CA PRO A 296 -26.87 7.15 13.92
C PRO A 296 -26.56 8.61 13.57
N ALA A 297 -25.56 9.20 14.21
CA ALA A 297 -25.14 10.59 13.96
C ALA A 297 -24.18 10.73 12.78
N THR A 298 -23.64 9.63 12.24
CA THR A 298 -22.70 9.69 11.10
C THR A 298 -23.44 9.93 9.78
N LYS A 299 -22.76 10.58 8.84
CA LYS A 299 -23.29 10.81 7.47
C LYS A 299 -23.60 9.51 6.73
N HIS A 300 -22.81 8.46 6.96
CA HIS A 300 -22.87 7.18 6.27
C HIS A 300 -23.33 6.04 7.17
N ALA A 301 -24.31 6.31 8.06
CA ALA A 301 -24.79 5.39 9.10
C ALA A 301 -25.15 3.99 8.58
N GLU A 302 -25.76 3.88 7.40
CA GLU A 302 -26.10 2.58 6.79
C GLU A 302 -24.85 1.76 6.44
N ARG A 303 -23.84 2.40 5.79
CA ARG A 303 -22.58 1.76 5.47
C ARG A 303 -21.82 1.33 6.71
N VAL A 304 -21.72 2.21 7.69
CA VAL A 304 -21.07 1.94 8.98
C VAL A 304 -21.76 0.79 9.70
N THR A 305 -23.10 0.78 9.75
CA THR A 305 -23.86 -0.32 10.35
C THR A 305 -23.60 -1.64 9.65
N THR A 306 -23.58 -1.65 8.30
CA THR A 306 -23.29 -2.85 7.51
C THR A 306 -21.90 -3.40 7.83
N ALA A 307 -20.89 -2.56 7.89
CA ALA A 307 -19.51 -2.96 8.20
C ALA A 307 -19.37 -3.49 9.64
N LEU A 308 -19.95 -2.79 10.63
CA LEU A 308 -19.86 -3.17 12.05
C LEU A 308 -20.65 -4.44 12.40
N THR A 309 -21.74 -4.72 11.69
CA THR A 309 -22.56 -5.93 11.91
C THR A 309 -22.15 -7.11 11.03
N GLY A 310 -21.26 -6.90 10.09
CA GLY A 310 -20.73 -7.94 9.21
C GLY A 310 -19.88 -8.97 9.97
N GLU A 311 -19.72 -10.15 9.38
CA GLU A 311 -18.94 -11.25 9.96
C GLU A 311 -17.45 -10.90 10.13
N GLN A 312 -16.95 -9.91 9.41
CA GLN A 312 -15.57 -9.42 9.47
C GLN A 312 -15.28 -8.52 10.67
N SER A 313 -16.32 -8.04 11.37
CA SER A 313 -16.18 -7.13 12.51
C SER A 313 -16.61 -7.79 13.82
N GLY A 314 -15.97 -7.43 14.93
CA GLY A 314 -16.34 -8.04 16.20
C GLY A 314 -15.50 -7.59 17.39
N VAL A 315 -15.91 -8.11 18.55
CA VAL A 315 -15.17 -8.03 19.81
C VAL A 315 -14.54 -9.37 20.10
N VAL A 316 -13.27 -9.38 20.43
CA VAL A 316 -12.52 -10.56 20.88
C VAL A 316 -12.20 -10.38 22.37
N LEU A 317 -12.86 -11.15 23.22
CA LEU A 317 -12.57 -11.20 24.64
C LEU A 317 -11.41 -12.15 24.91
N VAL A 318 -10.45 -11.69 25.70
CA VAL A 318 -9.22 -12.42 26.07
C VAL A 318 -9.04 -12.42 27.59
N ASP A 319 -8.16 -13.29 28.12
CA ASP A 319 -7.89 -13.35 29.56
C ASP A 319 -7.16 -12.12 30.08
N ASP A 320 -6.20 -11.63 29.33
CA ASP A 320 -5.31 -10.53 29.67
C ASP A 320 -4.70 -9.86 28.42
N LEU A 321 -3.92 -8.80 28.62
CA LEU A 321 -3.24 -8.11 27.52
C LEU A 321 -2.15 -8.96 26.84
N GLU A 322 -1.56 -9.96 27.51
CA GLU A 322 -0.63 -10.90 26.90
C GLU A 322 -1.35 -11.81 25.88
N ALA A 323 -2.53 -12.28 26.22
CA ALA A 323 -3.40 -13.01 25.28
C ALA A 323 -3.84 -12.08 24.13
N GLY A 324 -4.21 -10.83 24.46
CA GLY A 324 -4.57 -9.81 23.48
C GLY A 324 -3.43 -9.54 22.48
N LEU A 325 -2.19 -9.40 22.95
CA LEU A 325 -1.01 -9.23 22.10
C LEU A 325 -0.84 -10.39 21.12
N ARG A 326 -1.02 -11.64 21.59
CA ARG A 326 -0.98 -12.81 20.70
C ARG A 326 -2.07 -12.79 19.64
N VAL A 327 -3.26 -12.32 20.01
CA VAL A 327 -4.41 -12.16 19.10
C VAL A 327 -4.09 -11.13 18.01
N VAL A 328 -3.66 -9.92 18.37
CA VAL A 328 -3.38 -8.86 17.39
C VAL A 328 -2.19 -9.22 16.49
N ASP A 329 -1.15 -9.90 17.01
CA ASP A 329 -0.06 -10.43 16.21
C ASP A 329 -0.51 -11.52 15.21
N ALA A 330 -1.45 -12.37 15.63
CA ALA A 330 -2.05 -13.38 14.76
C ALA A 330 -2.98 -12.75 13.72
N TYR A 331 -3.68 -11.69 14.08
CA TYR A 331 -4.51 -10.91 13.15
C TYR A 331 -3.66 -10.17 12.12
N ALA A 332 -2.57 -9.52 12.55
CA ALA A 332 -1.68 -8.74 11.69
C ALA A 332 -2.45 -7.69 10.88
N ALA A 333 -3.15 -6.82 11.60
CA ALA A 333 -4.02 -5.79 11.04
C ALA A 333 -3.27 -4.80 10.15
N GLU A 334 -4.00 -4.19 9.22
CA GLU A 334 -3.57 -2.99 8.50
C GLU A 334 -3.29 -1.85 9.48
N HIS A 335 -4.28 -1.52 10.30
CA HIS A 335 -4.20 -0.53 11.36
C HIS A 335 -4.31 -1.24 12.71
N LEU A 336 -3.30 -1.09 13.57
CA LEU A 336 -3.35 -1.57 14.94
C LEU A 336 -3.32 -0.38 15.90
N GLU A 337 -4.33 -0.24 16.70
CA GLU A 337 -4.38 0.78 17.75
C GLU A 337 -4.15 0.14 19.12
N ILE A 338 -3.39 0.79 19.99
CA ILE A 338 -3.09 0.35 21.35
C ILE A 338 -3.62 1.38 22.33
N GLN A 339 -4.73 1.09 22.98
CA GLN A 339 -5.45 1.93 23.94
C GLN A 339 -5.36 1.31 25.34
N THR A 340 -4.18 1.31 25.93
CA THR A 340 -3.89 0.66 27.21
C THR A 340 -3.06 1.56 28.11
N VAL A 341 -3.03 1.26 29.41
CA VAL A 341 -1.95 1.77 30.28
C VAL A 341 -0.62 1.33 29.68
N ASP A 342 0.38 2.24 29.67
CA ASP A 342 1.69 1.99 29.08
C ASP A 342 1.65 1.56 27.59
N ALA A 343 0.72 2.10 26.81
CA ALA A 343 0.49 1.76 25.40
C ALA A 343 1.78 1.61 24.57
N ARG A 344 2.80 2.48 24.78
CA ARG A 344 4.08 2.40 24.10
C ARG A 344 4.83 1.11 24.39
N GLN A 345 4.78 0.60 25.60
CA GLN A 345 5.48 -0.64 25.98
C GLN A 345 4.85 -1.84 25.25
N TRP A 346 3.51 -1.87 25.17
CA TRP A 346 2.78 -2.88 24.41
C TRP A 346 3.06 -2.77 22.91
N ALA A 347 3.02 -1.56 22.35
CA ALA A 347 3.29 -1.31 20.95
C ALA A 347 4.67 -1.81 20.49
N LEU A 348 5.71 -1.64 21.33
CA LEU A 348 7.06 -2.10 21.03
C LEU A 348 7.21 -3.64 21.02
N ARG A 349 6.24 -4.37 21.54
CA ARG A 349 6.19 -5.84 21.56
C ARG A 349 5.42 -6.44 20.38
N VAL A 350 4.63 -5.63 19.70
CA VAL A 350 3.89 -6.04 18.49
C VAL A 350 4.89 -6.42 17.39
N ARG A 351 4.62 -7.50 16.69
CA ARG A 351 5.45 -8.03 15.61
C ARG A 351 4.82 -7.87 14.23
N ASN A 352 3.49 -7.86 14.16
CA ASN A 352 2.78 -7.89 12.89
C ASN A 352 1.66 -6.84 12.88
N ALA A 353 1.90 -5.71 12.24
CA ALA A 353 0.91 -4.70 11.93
C ALA A 353 1.40 -3.85 10.74
N GLY A 354 0.48 -3.31 9.95
CA GLY A 354 0.82 -2.36 8.89
C GLY A 354 1.28 -1.02 9.47
N ALA A 355 0.50 -0.47 10.41
CA ALA A 355 0.88 0.68 11.24
C ALA A 355 0.36 0.48 12.67
N ILE A 356 1.06 1.07 13.66
CA ILE A 356 0.69 1.00 15.08
C ILE A 356 0.44 2.41 15.59
N PHE A 357 -0.77 2.65 16.11
CA PHE A 357 -1.23 3.90 16.71
C PHE A 357 -1.20 3.76 18.23
N VAL A 358 -0.52 4.67 18.92
CA VAL A 358 -0.13 4.46 20.32
C VAL A 358 -0.82 5.47 21.23
N GLY A 359 -1.77 5.00 22.03
CA GLY A 359 -2.45 5.78 23.05
C GLY A 359 -3.55 6.69 22.49
N ALA A 360 -4.25 7.34 23.39
CA ALA A 360 -5.48 8.10 23.12
C ALA A 360 -5.37 9.28 22.14
N TRP A 361 -4.15 9.77 21.90
CA TRP A 361 -3.90 10.93 21.03
C TRP A 361 -3.41 10.58 19.63
N SER A 362 -3.51 9.32 19.25
CA SER A 362 -3.06 8.80 17.96
C SER A 362 -4.18 8.03 17.26
N PRO A 363 -5.31 8.69 16.90
CA PRO A 363 -6.39 8.02 16.18
C PRO A 363 -5.92 7.59 14.78
N VAL A 364 -6.54 6.54 14.24
CA VAL A 364 -6.21 6.01 12.90
C VAL A 364 -6.31 7.07 11.81
N SER A 365 -7.33 7.93 11.87
CA SER A 365 -7.51 9.03 10.92
C SER A 365 -6.34 10.02 10.86
N LEU A 366 -5.55 10.15 11.94
CA LEU A 366 -4.32 10.93 11.91
C LEU A 366 -3.30 10.31 10.93
N GLY A 367 -3.21 8.96 10.90
CA GLY A 367 -2.35 8.21 9.96
C GLY A 367 -2.78 8.39 8.52
N ASP A 368 -4.08 8.44 8.28
CA ASP A 368 -4.64 8.61 6.94
C ASP A 368 -4.31 9.97 6.31
N TYR A 369 -4.10 11.00 7.14
CA TYR A 369 -3.98 12.35 6.61
C TYR A 369 -2.67 13.06 6.99
N CYS A 370 -2.36 13.18 8.27
CA CYS A 370 -1.38 14.15 8.76
C CYS A 370 -0.36 13.62 9.77
N ALA A 371 -0.24 12.32 10.00
CA ALA A 371 0.84 11.77 10.83
C ALA A 371 2.22 11.94 10.17
N GLY A 372 2.26 11.99 8.85
CA GLY A 372 3.50 11.94 8.06
C GLY A 372 3.94 10.52 7.70
N SER A 373 3.30 9.49 8.28
CA SER A 373 3.39 8.10 7.84
C SER A 373 2.62 7.88 6.53
N ASN A 374 2.50 6.63 6.09
CA ASN A 374 1.77 6.29 4.86
C ASN A 374 0.54 5.46 5.19
N HIS A 375 -0.58 5.75 4.52
CA HIS A 375 -1.82 5.00 4.69
C HIS A 375 -1.98 3.84 3.69
N VAL A 376 -1.08 3.70 2.72
CA VAL A 376 -1.07 2.53 1.83
C VAL A 376 -0.37 1.39 2.57
N LEU A 377 -1.15 0.58 3.24
CA LEU A 377 -0.70 -0.42 4.19
C LEU A 377 -1.08 -1.85 3.72
N PRO A 378 -0.38 -2.89 4.20
CA PRO A 378 -0.73 -4.27 3.88
C PRO A 378 -1.98 -4.70 4.63
N THR A 379 -2.98 -5.20 3.92
CA THR A 379 -4.25 -5.72 4.45
C THR A 379 -4.27 -7.24 4.49
N GLY A 380 -5.35 -7.84 4.97
CA GLY A 380 -5.58 -9.27 4.88
C GLY A 380 -4.54 -10.13 5.64
N GLY A 381 -3.88 -9.56 6.65
CA GLY A 381 -2.81 -10.21 7.40
C GLY A 381 -1.46 -10.23 6.68
N CYS A 382 -1.31 -9.53 5.56
CA CYS A 382 -0.03 -9.43 4.83
C CYS A 382 1.04 -8.67 5.62
N ALA A 383 0.67 -7.94 6.68
CA ALA A 383 1.62 -7.29 7.59
C ALA A 383 2.62 -8.24 8.25
N ARG A 384 2.42 -9.57 8.14
CA ARG A 384 3.40 -10.59 8.57
C ARG A 384 4.65 -10.64 7.70
N HIS A 385 4.59 -10.15 6.46
CA HIS A 385 5.68 -10.26 5.47
C HIS A 385 5.82 -9.03 4.57
N SER A 386 4.91 -8.07 4.66
CA SER A 386 4.92 -6.85 3.85
C SER A 386 4.89 -5.62 4.76
N SER A 387 5.54 -4.56 4.32
CA SER A 387 5.48 -3.24 4.96
C SER A 387 4.50 -2.34 4.22
N GLY A 388 4.07 -1.26 4.88
CA GLY A 388 3.40 -0.15 4.22
C GLY A 388 4.28 0.52 3.17
N LEU A 389 3.65 1.27 2.27
CA LEU A 389 4.34 2.02 1.22
C LEU A 389 5.31 3.02 1.86
N SER A 390 6.54 3.00 1.39
CA SER A 390 7.61 3.82 1.92
C SER A 390 8.64 4.11 0.82
N VAL A 391 9.66 4.88 1.12
CA VAL A 391 10.77 5.14 0.19
C VAL A 391 11.40 3.84 -0.32
N GLN A 392 11.49 2.81 0.54
CA GLN A 392 12.06 1.51 0.18
C GLN A 392 11.28 0.79 -0.92
N SER A 393 9.97 1.02 -1.03
CA SER A 393 9.14 0.44 -2.09
C SER A 393 9.57 0.89 -3.49
N PHE A 394 10.22 2.03 -3.59
CA PHE A 394 10.70 2.65 -4.83
C PHE A 394 12.20 2.48 -5.06
N LEU A 395 12.90 1.76 -4.18
CA LEU A 395 14.34 1.55 -4.27
C LEU A 395 14.67 0.09 -4.58
N ARG A 396 15.75 -0.12 -5.32
CA ARG A 396 16.33 -1.44 -5.58
C ARG A 396 17.76 -1.46 -5.06
N GLY A 397 18.11 -2.49 -4.30
CA GLY A 397 19.48 -2.77 -3.91
C GLY A 397 20.22 -3.45 -5.07
N VAL A 398 21.34 -2.87 -5.49
CA VAL A 398 22.22 -3.42 -6.53
C VAL A 398 23.61 -3.58 -5.96
N HIS A 399 24.16 -4.79 -6.03
CA HIS A 399 25.50 -5.07 -5.56
C HIS A 399 26.54 -4.70 -6.63
N LEU A 400 27.50 -3.87 -6.23
CA LEU A 400 28.74 -3.62 -6.97
C LEU A 400 29.85 -4.44 -6.32
N ILE A 401 30.41 -5.40 -7.05
CA ILE A 401 31.40 -6.35 -6.55
C ILE A 401 32.75 -6.01 -7.20
N GLU A 402 33.74 -5.67 -6.37
CA GLU A 402 35.07 -5.29 -6.83
C GLU A 402 36.13 -6.11 -6.09
N TYR A 403 37.01 -6.76 -6.85
CA TYR A 403 38.11 -7.56 -6.33
C TYR A 403 39.39 -7.22 -7.06
N THR A 404 40.48 -7.11 -6.31
CA THR A 404 41.85 -7.08 -6.87
C THR A 404 42.26 -8.46 -7.36
N GLU A 405 43.27 -8.53 -8.21
CA GLU A 405 43.84 -9.79 -8.67
C GLU A 405 44.25 -10.69 -7.46
N ALA A 406 44.92 -10.10 -6.47
CA ALA A 406 45.40 -10.82 -5.32
C ALA A 406 44.25 -11.41 -4.49
N ALA A 407 43.19 -10.62 -4.24
CA ALA A 407 42.02 -11.09 -3.50
C ALA A 407 41.24 -12.19 -4.28
N LEU A 408 41.14 -12.06 -5.61
CA LEU A 408 40.52 -13.11 -6.42
C LEU A 408 41.40 -14.40 -6.45
N ARG A 409 42.71 -14.28 -6.51
CA ARG A 409 43.63 -15.44 -6.49
C ARG A 409 43.51 -16.23 -5.19
N ASP A 410 43.37 -15.54 -4.09
CA ASP A 410 43.21 -16.17 -2.74
C ASP A 410 41.93 -17.01 -2.67
N VAL A 411 40.82 -16.53 -3.19
CA VAL A 411 39.52 -17.22 -3.14
C VAL A 411 39.28 -18.19 -4.30
N ALA A 412 40.05 -18.13 -5.36
CA ALA A 412 39.90 -18.91 -6.58
C ALA A 412 39.77 -20.44 -6.36
N PRO A 413 40.60 -21.10 -5.49
CA PRO A 413 40.45 -22.53 -5.25
C PRO A 413 39.08 -22.93 -4.71
N HIS A 414 38.48 -22.09 -3.88
CA HIS A 414 37.15 -22.34 -3.32
C HIS A 414 36.05 -22.20 -4.37
N VAL A 415 36.15 -21.20 -5.25
CA VAL A 415 35.20 -21.02 -6.35
C VAL A 415 35.26 -22.19 -7.31
N VAL A 416 36.47 -22.66 -7.68
CA VAL A 416 36.67 -23.81 -8.58
C VAL A 416 36.12 -25.09 -7.93
N THR A 417 36.35 -25.29 -6.63
CA THR A 417 35.86 -26.47 -5.92
C THR A 417 34.33 -26.51 -5.92
N LEU A 418 33.67 -25.40 -5.58
CA LEU A 418 32.20 -25.32 -5.58
C LEU A 418 31.62 -25.52 -6.98
N ALA A 419 32.22 -24.88 -7.99
CA ALA A 419 31.78 -25.02 -9.37
C ALA A 419 31.84 -26.48 -9.85
N ASN A 420 32.87 -27.22 -9.45
CA ASN A 420 32.99 -28.66 -9.79
C ASN A 420 31.97 -29.52 -9.05
N VAL A 421 31.70 -29.24 -7.78
CA VAL A 421 30.67 -29.96 -6.99
C VAL A 421 29.27 -29.75 -7.55
N GLU A 422 29.00 -28.56 -8.08
CA GLU A 422 27.73 -28.22 -8.73
C GLU A 422 27.62 -28.65 -10.20
N ASP A 423 28.67 -29.36 -10.73
CA ASP A 423 28.78 -29.76 -12.14
C ASP A 423 28.70 -28.56 -13.12
N LEU A 424 29.32 -27.44 -12.71
CA LEU A 424 29.40 -26.18 -13.46
C LEU A 424 30.86 -25.79 -13.75
N PRO A 425 31.67 -26.65 -14.42
CA PRO A 425 33.11 -26.44 -14.57
C PRO A 425 33.49 -25.16 -15.30
N ALA A 426 32.61 -24.63 -16.17
CA ALA A 426 32.83 -23.35 -16.85
C ALA A 426 32.90 -22.17 -15.87
N HIS A 427 32.26 -22.22 -14.72
CA HIS A 427 32.37 -21.21 -13.66
C HIS A 427 33.78 -21.20 -13.06
N GLY A 428 34.35 -22.39 -12.82
CA GLY A 428 35.74 -22.52 -12.38
C GLY A 428 36.74 -22.05 -13.46
N GLN A 429 36.49 -22.42 -14.71
CA GLN A 429 37.33 -21.98 -15.87
C GLN A 429 37.29 -20.45 -16.02
N ALA A 430 36.17 -19.81 -15.78
CA ALA A 430 36.05 -18.35 -15.83
C ALA A 430 37.02 -17.67 -14.84
N VAL A 431 37.18 -18.23 -13.63
CA VAL A 431 38.15 -17.73 -12.64
C VAL A 431 39.60 -18.03 -13.10
N GLN A 432 39.90 -19.28 -13.52
CA GLN A 432 41.20 -19.70 -13.93
C GLN A 432 41.76 -18.91 -15.16
N ALA A 433 40.88 -18.53 -16.10
CA ALA A 433 41.22 -17.75 -17.27
C ALA A 433 41.80 -16.36 -16.94
N ARG A 434 41.60 -15.87 -15.73
CA ARG A 434 42.16 -14.61 -15.22
C ARG A 434 43.63 -14.73 -14.79
N PHE A 435 44.17 -15.94 -14.76
CA PHE A 435 45.50 -16.23 -14.30
C PHE A 435 46.28 -17.01 -15.38
N PRO A 436 46.58 -16.42 -16.55
CA PRO A 436 47.30 -17.12 -17.64
C PRO A 436 48.70 -17.50 -17.16
N GLY A 437 48.99 -18.81 -17.17
CA GLY A 437 50.34 -19.38 -16.91
C GLY A 437 50.59 -19.89 -15.48
N GLY A 438 49.59 -19.99 -14.63
CA GLY A 438 49.74 -20.58 -13.30
C GLY A 438 48.42 -21.10 -12.75
N SER A 439 48.42 -22.28 -12.15
CA SER A 439 47.31 -22.82 -11.37
C SER A 439 46.87 -21.81 -10.31
N ALA A 440 45.58 -21.46 -10.32
CA ALA A 440 44.95 -20.79 -9.18
C ALA A 440 44.91 -21.75 -8.00
#